data_4a909778dcd16c4031d26480fc4861ab
#
_entry.id   4a909778dcd16c4031d26480fc4861ab
#
_cell.length_a   1.000
_cell.length_b   1.000
_cell.length_c   1.000
_cell.angle_alpha   90.00
_cell.angle_beta   90.00
_cell.angle_gamma   90.00
#
_symmetry.space_group_name_H-M   'P 1'
#
loop_
_entity.id
_entity.type
_entity.pdbx_description
1 polymer ?
#
loop_
_entity_poly.entity_id
_entity_poly.type
_entity_poly.pdbx_seq_one_letter_code
_entity_poly.pdbx_strand_id
1 'polypeptide(L)'
;MRAPKRVLILGASSAMAQEAARLWAAQGARIGLVARDEGRLAVIADDLATRGASEIVMVPCDCAKAESVTALDEIAARFGGLDIVLLAYGVLGDQTMLEQNPNALADLLQVNFVSAALWCQAASNLLEKQTFGSLVVIGSVAGDRGRQSNYVYGAAKAGLGVLVQGIAHRLARNGGGARAVLIKPGFVDTPMTAGFSKGPLWASAEQLGKIIVGAAENGKVIVYAPGFWRLIMLVIRSVPARIFHKTRL
;
A
#
# COMPACT_ATOMS: atom_id res chain seq x y z
N MET A 1 19.65 20.51 -11.40
CA MET A 1 18.84 19.27 -11.49
C MET A 1 18.39 18.89 -10.09
N ARG A 2 17.13 18.45 -9.92
CA ARG A 2 16.63 17.96 -8.62
C ARG A 2 17.31 16.61 -8.31
N ALA A 3 17.72 16.36 -7.08
CA ALA A 3 18.31 15.07 -6.70
C ALA A 3 17.35 13.91 -6.99
N PRO A 4 17.85 12.73 -7.40
CA PRO A 4 17.02 11.55 -7.61
C PRO A 4 16.22 11.18 -6.36
N LYS A 5 14.94 10.87 -6.52
CA LYS A 5 14.09 10.39 -5.41
C LYS A 5 14.58 9.03 -4.91
N ARG A 6 14.54 8.82 -3.60
CA ARG A 6 14.89 7.58 -2.91
C ARG A 6 13.60 6.91 -2.47
N VAL A 7 13.26 5.81 -3.13
CA VAL A 7 11.97 5.13 -2.99
C VAL A 7 12.19 3.72 -2.45
N LEU A 8 11.50 3.35 -1.39
CA LEU A 8 11.40 1.98 -0.90
C LEU A 8 10.01 1.42 -1.20
N ILE A 9 9.94 0.23 -1.81
CA ILE A 9 8.69 -0.44 -2.17
C ILE A 9 8.58 -1.77 -1.45
N LEU A 10 7.66 -1.85 -0.49
CA LEU A 10 7.33 -3.04 0.26
C LEU A 10 6.19 -3.78 -0.45
N GLY A 11 6.47 -4.97 -0.97
CA GLY A 11 5.58 -5.71 -1.85
C GLY A 11 5.74 -5.30 -3.32
N ALA A 12 7.00 -5.27 -3.80
CA ALA A 12 7.36 -4.86 -5.15
C ALA A 12 6.70 -5.69 -6.26
N SER A 13 6.24 -6.91 -5.97
CA SER A 13 5.46 -7.75 -6.91
C SER A 13 4.01 -7.31 -7.13
N SER A 14 3.51 -6.33 -6.37
CA SER A 14 2.18 -5.75 -6.59
C SER A 14 2.12 -5.03 -7.95
N ALA A 15 1.11 -5.34 -8.77
CA ALA A 15 0.94 -4.69 -10.08
C ALA A 15 0.83 -3.16 -9.97
N MET A 16 0.08 -2.67 -8.98
CA MET A 16 -0.04 -1.22 -8.72
C MET A 16 1.29 -0.59 -8.33
N ALA A 17 2.10 -1.30 -7.52
CA ALA A 17 3.41 -0.83 -7.10
C ALA A 17 4.41 -0.80 -8.25
N GLN A 18 4.38 -1.79 -9.16
CA GLN A 18 5.21 -1.81 -10.35
C GLN A 18 4.93 -0.63 -11.26
N GLU A 19 3.65 -0.28 -11.48
CA GLU A 19 3.31 0.89 -12.30
C GLU A 19 3.78 2.20 -11.66
N ALA A 20 3.67 2.35 -10.34
CA ALA A 20 4.26 3.50 -9.65
C ALA A 20 5.79 3.51 -9.75
N ALA A 21 6.45 2.35 -9.59
CA ALA A 21 7.89 2.19 -9.70
C ALA A 21 8.40 2.60 -11.10
N ARG A 22 7.70 2.21 -12.17
CA ARG A 22 8.01 2.61 -13.56
C ARG A 22 8.02 4.12 -13.73
N LEU A 23 7.05 4.81 -13.15
CA LEU A 23 6.97 6.27 -13.19
C LEU A 23 8.13 6.94 -12.42
N TRP A 24 8.54 6.40 -11.28
CA TRP A 24 9.69 6.90 -10.53
C TRP A 24 11.00 6.56 -11.22
N ALA A 25 11.13 5.36 -11.81
CA ALA A 25 12.32 4.96 -12.59
C ALA A 25 12.56 5.90 -13.77
N ALA A 26 11.51 6.25 -14.53
CA ALA A 26 11.59 7.23 -15.62
C ALA A 26 12.02 8.64 -15.16
N GLN A 27 11.95 8.93 -13.86
CA GLN A 27 12.45 10.17 -13.25
C GLN A 27 13.88 10.03 -12.68
N GLY A 28 14.56 8.90 -12.93
CA GLY A 28 15.90 8.63 -12.43
C GLY A 28 15.97 8.26 -10.94
N ALA A 29 14.88 7.77 -10.35
CA ALA A 29 14.86 7.43 -8.92
C ALA A 29 15.83 6.31 -8.55
N ARG A 30 16.27 6.31 -7.28
CA ARG A 30 16.91 5.18 -6.60
C ARG A 30 15.81 4.36 -5.93
N ILE A 31 15.74 3.06 -6.23
CA ILE A 31 14.58 2.23 -5.85
C ILE A 31 15.03 1.00 -5.08
N GLY A 32 14.56 0.87 -3.83
CA GLY A 32 14.63 -0.35 -3.04
C GLY A 32 13.38 -1.21 -3.28
N LEU A 33 13.57 -2.48 -3.63
CA LEU A 33 12.52 -3.44 -3.94
C LEU A 33 12.51 -4.54 -2.90
N VAL A 34 11.39 -4.71 -2.19
CA VAL A 34 11.22 -5.75 -1.19
C VAL A 34 10.07 -6.68 -1.58
N ALA A 35 10.35 -7.96 -1.73
CA ALA A 35 9.37 -9.03 -1.95
C ALA A 35 10.01 -10.40 -1.68
N ARG A 36 9.20 -11.47 -1.60
CA ARG A 36 9.66 -12.83 -1.25
C ARG A 36 10.41 -13.54 -2.38
N ASP A 37 9.99 -13.33 -3.59
CA ASP A 37 10.46 -14.04 -4.78
C ASP A 37 11.60 -13.25 -5.43
N GLU A 38 12.83 -13.75 -5.28
CA GLU A 38 14.04 -13.14 -5.79
C GLU A 38 14.07 -13.09 -7.32
N GLY A 39 13.62 -14.16 -8.00
CA GLY A 39 13.58 -14.20 -9.46
C GLY A 39 12.62 -13.15 -10.03
N ARG A 40 11.47 -12.96 -9.37
CA ARG A 40 10.54 -11.91 -9.74
C ARG A 40 11.06 -10.52 -9.44
N LEU A 41 11.82 -10.34 -8.35
CA LEU A 41 12.50 -9.07 -8.07
C LEU A 41 13.51 -8.73 -9.16
N ALA A 42 14.29 -9.70 -9.62
CA ALA A 42 15.27 -9.51 -10.70
C ALA A 42 14.59 -9.01 -12.00
N VAL A 43 13.50 -9.66 -12.43
CA VAL A 43 12.73 -9.23 -13.61
C VAL A 43 12.19 -7.79 -13.45
N ILE A 44 11.69 -7.44 -12.26
CA ILE A 44 11.22 -6.08 -11.99
C ILE A 44 12.38 -5.08 -12.01
N ALA A 45 13.53 -5.44 -11.43
CA ALA A 45 14.71 -4.59 -11.41
C ALA A 45 15.21 -4.29 -12.82
N ASP A 46 15.27 -5.29 -13.69
CA ASP A 46 15.69 -5.13 -15.09
C ASP A 46 14.75 -4.19 -15.87
N ASP A 47 13.41 -4.35 -15.70
CA ASP A 47 12.43 -3.44 -16.29
C ASP A 47 12.63 -1.99 -15.81
N LEU A 48 12.86 -1.79 -14.52
CA LEU A 48 13.06 -0.45 -13.95
C LEU A 48 14.41 0.16 -14.36
N ALA A 49 15.48 -0.64 -14.45
CA ALA A 49 16.77 -0.19 -14.94
C ALA A 49 16.67 0.30 -16.39
N THR A 50 16.01 -0.46 -17.26
CA THR A 50 15.75 -0.08 -18.66
C THR A 50 14.97 1.23 -18.78
N ARG A 51 14.11 1.54 -17.78
CA ARG A 51 13.33 2.78 -17.74
C ARG A 51 14.06 3.98 -17.15
N GLY A 52 15.29 3.80 -16.66
CA GLY A 52 16.14 4.90 -16.20
C GLY A 52 16.29 5.04 -14.69
N ALA A 53 15.92 4.02 -13.88
CA ALA A 53 16.27 4.04 -12.46
C ALA A 53 17.79 4.17 -12.28
N SER A 54 18.25 5.10 -11.45
CA SER A 54 19.68 5.38 -11.27
C SER A 54 20.37 4.39 -10.35
N GLU A 55 19.63 3.73 -9.47
CA GLU A 55 20.11 2.65 -8.61
C GLU A 55 18.94 1.77 -8.19
N ILE A 56 19.14 0.45 -8.16
CA ILE A 56 18.15 -0.51 -7.67
C ILE A 56 18.80 -1.42 -6.64
N VAL A 57 18.10 -1.61 -5.52
CA VAL A 57 18.48 -2.54 -4.45
C VAL A 57 17.36 -3.53 -4.27
N MET A 58 17.66 -4.82 -4.40
CA MET A 58 16.72 -5.90 -4.15
C MET A 58 16.95 -6.49 -2.77
N VAL A 59 15.88 -6.68 -2.00
CA VAL A 59 15.91 -7.36 -0.69
C VAL A 59 14.86 -8.46 -0.70
N PRO A 60 15.25 -9.70 -1.02
CA PRO A 60 14.36 -10.86 -0.94
C PRO A 60 14.01 -11.15 0.52
N CYS A 61 12.81 -10.81 0.97
CA CYS A 61 12.33 -11.15 2.30
C CYS A 61 10.80 -11.22 2.38
N ASP A 62 10.29 -11.87 3.41
CA ASP A 62 8.86 -11.93 3.69
C ASP A 62 8.43 -10.75 4.56
N CYS A 63 7.75 -9.78 3.96
CA CYS A 63 7.22 -8.63 4.69
C CYS A 63 6.25 -9.00 5.83
N ALA A 64 5.71 -10.22 5.88
CA ALA A 64 4.85 -10.67 6.97
C ALA A 64 5.61 -10.97 8.27
N LYS A 65 6.93 -11.11 8.22
CA LYS A 65 7.79 -11.40 9.35
C LYS A 65 8.30 -10.11 10.01
N ALA A 66 8.30 -10.06 11.34
CA ALA A 66 8.70 -8.86 12.09
C ALA A 66 10.17 -8.48 11.87
N GLU A 67 11.06 -9.47 11.79
CA GLU A 67 12.50 -9.29 11.58
C GLU A 67 12.84 -8.65 10.23
N SER A 68 11.96 -8.78 9.23
CA SER A 68 12.16 -8.19 7.89
C SER A 68 12.17 -6.66 7.90
N VAL A 69 11.68 -6.03 8.97
CA VAL A 69 11.63 -4.55 9.08
C VAL A 69 13.03 -3.93 9.07
N THR A 70 14.08 -4.67 9.42
CA THR A 70 15.50 -4.21 9.34
C THR A 70 15.91 -3.79 7.93
N ALA A 71 15.31 -4.37 6.90
CA ALA A 71 15.56 -4.00 5.50
C ALA A 71 15.28 -2.51 5.21
N LEU A 72 14.39 -1.87 5.99
CA LEU A 72 14.13 -0.44 5.87
C LEU A 72 15.37 0.38 6.25
N ASP A 73 16.01 0.07 7.36
CA ASP A 73 17.18 0.79 7.85
C ASP A 73 18.38 0.56 6.93
N GLU A 74 18.55 -0.66 6.40
CA GLU A 74 19.62 -1.01 5.46
C GLU A 74 19.51 -0.19 4.16
N ILE A 75 18.31 -0.12 3.56
CA ILE A 75 18.08 0.64 2.33
C ILE A 75 18.19 2.14 2.61
N ALA A 76 17.66 2.61 3.74
CA ALA A 76 17.75 4.01 4.13
C ALA A 76 19.21 4.44 4.34
N ALA A 77 20.03 3.62 4.97
CA ALA A 77 21.46 3.87 5.14
C ALA A 77 22.19 3.94 3.79
N ARG A 78 21.91 2.98 2.89
CA ARG A 78 22.52 2.93 1.55
C ARG A 78 22.15 4.14 0.68
N PHE A 79 20.91 4.62 0.79
CA PHE A 79 20.44 5.77 0.00
C PHE A 79 20.69 7.13 0.66
N GLY A 80 21.08 7.15 1.94
CA GLY A 80 21.21 8.37 2.72
C GLY A 80 19.85 8.98 3.10
N GLY A 81 18.87 8.14 3.37
CA GLY A 81 17.48 8.47 3.70
C GLY A 81 16.47 8.03 2.64
N LEU A 82 15.17 8.23 2.90
CA LEU A 82 14.08 7.85 2.01
C LEU A 82 13.12 9.02 1.79
N ASP A 83 12.77 9.29 0.53
CA ASP A 83 11.76 10.29 0.18
C ASP A 83 10.36 9.70 0.14
N ILE A 84 10.25 8.39 -0.23
CA ILE A 84 8.98 7.68 -0.32
C ILE A 84 9.18 6.25 0.22
N VAL A 85 8.27 5.82 1.10
CA VAL A 85 8.09 4.41 1.47
C VAL A 85 6.69 4.01 1.03
N LEU A 86 6.58 3.10 0.06
CA LEU A 86 5.32 2.55 -0.44
C LEU A 86 5.07 1.16 0.15
N LEU A 87 4.00 0.98 0.92
CA LEU A 87 3.51 -0.30 1.40
C LEU A 87 2.36 -0.78 0.51
N ALA A 88 2.61 -1.82 -0.29
CA ALA A 88 1.69 -2.27 -1.34
C ALA A 88 1.42 -3.78 -1.34
N TYR A 89 1.81 -4.51 -0.28
CA TYR A 89 1.51 -5.92 -0.16
C TYR A 89 0.21 -6.19 0.58
N GLY A 90 -0.30 -7.41 0.43
CA GLY A 90 -1.48 -7.92 1.12
C GLY A 90 -2.06 -9.12 0.39
N VAL A 91 -3.01 -9.79 1.05
CA VAL A 91 -3.77 -10.92 0.52
C VAL A 91 -5.26 -10.67 0.70
N LEU A 92 -6.09 -11.11 -0.26
CA LEU A 92 -7.54 -10.94 -0.15
C LEU A 92 -8.18 -12.04 0.72
N GLY A 93 -7.72 -13.27 0.57
CA GLY A 93 -8.32 -14.45 1.20
C GLY A 93 -9.67 -14.85 0.58
N ASP A 94 -10.15 -16.00 0.97
CA ASP A 94 -11.52 -16.48 0.71
C ASP A 94 -12.31 -16.41 2.01
N GLN A 95 -13.37 -15.61 2.06
CA GLN A 95 -14.14 -15.36 3.29
C GLN A 95 -14.74 -16.65 3.87
N THR A 96 -15.24 -17.56 3.01
CA THR A 96 -15.84 -18.81 3.46
C THR A 96 -14.81 -19.74 4.11
N MET A 97 -13.61 -19.78 3.52
CA MET A 97 -12.48 -20.52 4.09
C MET A 97 -12.02 -19.90 5.43
N LEU A 98 -11.96 -18.58 5.51
CA LEU A 98 -11.54 -17.88 6.73
C LEU A 98 -12.51 -18.09 7.92
N GLU A 99 -13.81 -18.26 7.65
CA GLU A 99 -14.80 -18.57 8.67
C GLU A 99 -14.62 -19.96 9.32
N GLN A 100 -14.04 -20.90 8.57
CA GLN A 100 -13.86 -22.29 8.98
C GLN A 100 -12.44 -22.60 9.45
N ASN A 101 -11.46 -21.74 9.15
CA ASN A 101 -10.06 -21.98 9.46
C ASN A 101 -9.45 -20.80 10.26
N PRO A 102 -9.38 -20.91 11.60
CA PRO A 102 -8.80 -19.88 12.46
C PRO A 102 -7.35 -19.53 12.13
N ASN A 103 -6.54 -20.48 11.67
CA ASN A 103 -5.14 -20.24 11.30
C ASN A 103 -5.06 -19.37 10.03
N ALA A 104 -5.85 -19.69 9.00
CA ALA A 104 -5.92 -18.89 7.78
C ALA A 104 -6.41 -17.45 8.08
N LEU A 105 -7.37 -17.30 9.01
CA LEU A 105 -7.82 -15.99 9.47
C LEU A 105 -6.69 -15.24 10.16
N ALA A 106 -5.96 -15.87 11.08
CA ALA A 106 -4.83 -15.27 11.78
C ALA A 106 -3.72 -14.86 10.80
N ASP A 107 -3.39 -15.72 9.83
CA ASP A 107 -2.39 -15.43 8.79
C ASP A 107 -2.79 -14.22 7.94
N LEU A 108 -4.08 -14.12 7.56
CA LEU A 108 -4.56 -12.95 6.82
C LEU A 108 -4.40 -11.66 7.63
N LEU A 109 -4.76 -11.67 8.91
CA LEU A 109 -4.60 -10.52 9.81
C LEU A 109 -3.11 -10.20 10.01
N GLN A 110 -2.26 -11.22 10.17
CA GLN A 110 -0.82 -11.06 10.28
C GLN A 110 -0.25 -10.33 9.06
N VAL A 111 -0.59 -10.76 7.85
CA VAL A 111 -0.09 -10.13 6.61
C VAL A 111 -0.67 -8.73 6.41
N ASN A 112 -2.00 -8.57 6.49
CA ASN A 112 -2.66 -7.33 6.06
C ASN A 112 -2.70 -6.23 7.12
N PHE A 113 -2.46 -6.57 8.40
CA PHE A 113 -2.54 -5.59 9.48
C PHE A 113 -1.32 -5.62 10.41
N VAL A 114 -1.00 -6.75 11.04
CA VAL A 114 0.06 -6.78 12.08
C VAL A 114 1.41 -6.41 11.47
N SER A 115 1.85 -7.12 10.43
CA SER A 115 3.12 -6.82 9.78
C SER A 115 3.12 -5.43 9.13
N ALA A 116 2.01 -5.06 8.48
CA ALA A 116 1.86 -3.74 7.87
C ALA A 116 2.00 -2.61 8.92
N ALA A 117 1.47 -2.82 10.13
CA ALA A 117 1.60 -1.87 11.24
C ALA A 117 3.06 -1.72 11.70
N LEU A 118 3.83 -2.82 11.77
CA LEU A 118 5.25 -2.78 12.12
C LEU A 118 6.05 -1.96 11.09
N TRP A 119 5.85 -2.23 9.79
CA TRP A 119 6.50 -1.47 8.73
C TRP A 119 6.08 0.02 8.72
N CYS A 120 4.80 0.30 8.92
CA CYS A 120 4.32 1.69 9.00
C CYS A 120 4.94 2.42 10.19
N GLN A 121 5.07 1.75 11.35
CA GLN A 121 5.68 2.33 12.54
C GLN A 121 7.18 2.62 12.31
N ALA A 122 7.94 1.66 11.79
CA ALA A 122 9.36 1.83 11.50
C ALA A 122 9.58 2.95 10.44
N ALA A 123 8.84 2.91 9.33
CA ALA A 123 8.92 3.93 8.30
C ALA A 123 8.57 5.32 8.85
N SER A 124 7.51 5.45 9.64
CA SER A 124 7.13 6.74 10.22
C SER A 124 8.18 7.29 11.18
N ASN A 125 8.83 6.44 11.98
CA ASN A 125 9.93 6.85 12.87
C ASN A 125 11.14 7.37 12.08
N LEU A 126 11.52 6.67 11.00
CA LEU A 126 12.58 7.11 10.10
C LEU A 126 12.25 8.47 9.46
N LEU A 127 11.06 8.61 8.85
CA LEU A 127 10.64 9.82 8.16
C LEU A 127 10.52 11.01 9.12
N GLU A 128 10.06 10.77 10.33
CA GLU A 128 9.99 11.78 11.39
C GLU A 128 11.38 12.28 11.78
N LYS A 129 12.32 11.35 12.03
CA LYS A 129 13.71 11.67 12.37
C LYS A 129 14.42 12.48 11.28
N GLN A 130 14.17 12.17 10.01
CA GLN A 130 14.73 12.91 8.88
C GLN A 130 13.94 14.17 8.52
N THR A 131 12.77 14.42 9.13
CA THR A 131 11.88 15.58 8.97
C THR A 131 11.26 15.76 7.58
N PHE A 132 11.36 14.78 6.71
CA PHE A 132 10.77 14.81 5.35
C PHE A 132 10.41 13.39 4.87
N GLY A 133 9.65 13.33 3.77
CA GLY A 133 9.28 12.12 3.06
C GLY A 133 7.83 11.70 3.26
N SER A 134 7.41 10.70 2.51
CA SER A 134 6.03 10.22 2.47
C SER A 134 5.95 8.72 2.71
N LEU A 135 5.20 8.29 3.73
CA LEU A 135 4.72 6.94 3.88
C LEU A 135 3.40 6.81 3.11
N VAL A 136 3.39 6.00 2.05
CA VAL A 136 2.20 5.74 1.22
C VAL A 136 1.75 4.31 1.44
N VAL A 137 0.52 4.12 1.88
CA VAL A 137 -0.02 2.81 2.27
C VAL A 137 -1.23 2.46 1.42
N ILE A 138 -1.21 1.28 0.82
CA ILE A 138 -2.34 0.75 0.05
C ILE A 138 -3.34 0.09 1.00
N GLY A 139 -4.40 0.83 1.28
CA GLY A 139 -5.59 0.35 1.99
C GLY A 139 -6.60 -0.34 1.07
N SER A 140 -7.88 -0.09 1.30
CA SER A 140 -8.99 -0.53 0.45
C SER A 140 -10.28 0.20 0.86
N VAL A 141 -11.21 0.37 -0.08
CA VAL A 141 -12.61 0.75 0.23
C VAL A 141 -13.33 -0.30 1.08
N ALA A 142 -12.85 -1.56 1.08
CA ALA A 142 -13.40 -2.62 1.94
C ALA A 142 -13.24 -2.30 3.44
N GLY A 143 -12.27 -1.46 3.82
CA GLY A 143 -12.08 -1.01 5.18
C GLY A 143 -13.06 0.09 5.64
N ASP A 144 -13.95 0.58 4.78
CA ASP A 144 -14.88 1.65 5.13
C ASP A 144 -16.18 1.14 5.75
N ARG A 145 -16.60 -0.07 5.37
CA ARG A 145 -17.79 -0.73 5.93
C ARG A 145 -17.68 -2.25 5.78
N GLY A 146 -17.95 -2.99 6.85
CA GLY A 146 -17.99 -4.45 6.85
C GLY A 146 -19.07 -4.98 5.90
N ARG A 147 -18.71 -6.00 5.09
CA ARG A 147 -19.60 -6.70 4.15
C ARG A 147 -19.44 -8.20 4.34
N GLN A 148 -20.53 -8.95 4.17
CA GLN A 148 -20.52 -10.40 4.34
C GLN A 148 -19.44 -11.08 3.48
N SER A 149 -19.20 -10.58 2.28
CA SER A 149 -18.27 -11.20 1.32
C SER A 149 -16.79 -11.12 1.70
N ASN A 150 -16.38 -10.23 2.63
CA ASN A 150 -14.96 -10.03 2.92
C ASN A 150 -14.68 -9.25 4.23
N TYR A 151 -15.45 -9.52 5.30
CA TYR A 151 -15.35 -8.73 6.54
C TYR A 151 -14.02 -8.92 7.27
N VAL A 152 -13.33 -10.06 7.17
CA VAL A 152 -12.01 -10.25 7.79
C VAL A 152 -10.97 -9.37 7.10
N TYR A 153 -10.94 -9.39 5.76
CA TYR A 153 -10.10 -8.48 4.98
C TYR A 153 -10.46 -7.01 5.24
N GLY A 154 -11.77 -6.70 5.27
CA GLY A 154 -12.28 -5.37 5.58
C GLY A 154 -11.81 -4.86 6.94
N ALA A 155 -11.87 -5.72 7.99
CA ALA A 155 -11.40 -5.39 9.33
C ALA A 155 -9.89 -5.07 9.36
N ALA A 156 -9.06 -5.89 8.70
CA ALA A 156 -7.63 -5.63 8.57
C ALA A 156 -7.33 -4.29 7.90
N LYS A 157 -8.02 -3.99 6.79
CA LYS A 157 -7.85 -2.72 6.05
C LYS A 157 -8.46 -1.52 6.77
N ALA A 158 -9.49 -1.70 7.59
CA ALA A 158 -10.03 -0.67 8.48
C ALA A 158 -9.03 -0.31 9.59
N GLY A 159 -8.49 -1.32 10.29
CA GLY A 159 -7.45 -1.14 11.31
C GLY A 159 -6.21 -0.43 10.75
N LEU A 160 -5.73 -0.88 9.59
CA LEU A 160 -4.61 -0.22 8.90
C LEU A 160 -4.94 1.24 8.54
N GLY A 161 -6.19 1.50 8.13
CA GLY A 161 -6.65 2.85 7.82
C GLY A 161 -6.63 3.79 9.03
N VAL A 162 -7.06 3.32 10.20
CA VAL A 162 -7.02 4.09 11.46
C VAL A 162 -5.58 4.33 11.90
N LEU A 163 -4.71 3.31 11.81
CA LEU A 163 -3.29 3.42 12.12
C LEU A 163 -2.61 4.52 11.30
N VAL A 164 -2.79 4.50 9.97
CA VAL A 164 -2.17 5.48 9.08
C VAL A 164 -2.66 6.90 9.35
N GLN A 165 -3.95 7.07 9.68
CA GLN A 165 -4.48 8.37 10.10
C GLN A 165 -3.83 8.87 11.40
N GLY A 166 -3.63 7.98 12.39
CA GLY A 166 -2.92 8.31 13.63
C GLY A 166 -1.47 8.71 13.38
N ILE A 167 -0.76 7.97 12.50
CA ILE A 167 0.61 8.31 12.08
C ILE A 167 0.63 9.67 11.36
N ALA A 168 -0.30 9.92 10.44
CA ALA A 168 -0.38 11.19 9.73
C ALA A 168 -0.60 12.38 10.69
N HIS A 169 -1.45 12.20 11.70
CA HIS A 169 -1.68 13.19 12.74
C HIS A 169 -0.40 13.45 13.56
N ARG A 170 0.32 12.39 13.97
CA ARG A 170 1.60 12.51 14.70
C ARG A 170 2.62 13.30 13.89
N LEU A 171 2.86 12.90 12.63
CA LEU A 171 3.85 13.55 11.76
C LEU A 171 3.50 15.02 11.49
N ALA A 172 2.22 15.35 11.30
CA ALA A 172 1.77 16.73 11.08
C ALA A 172 2.01 17.62 12.31
N ARG A 173 1.87 17.09 13.54
CA ARG A 173 2.10 17.86 14.78
C ARG A 173 3.56 18.18 15.03
N ASN A 174 4.48 17.37 14.52
CA ASN A 174 5.91 17.57 14.76
C ASN A 174 6.56 18.61 13.83
N GLY A 175 5.76 19.28 12.97
CA GLY A 175 6.18 20.45 12.20
C GLY A 175 7.17 20.21 11.07
N GLY A 176 7.56 18.95 10.81
CA GLY A 176 8.40 18.55 9.69
C GLY A 176 7.63 18.39 8.39
N GLY A 177 8.34 18.11 7.29
CA GLY A 177 7.77 17.79 5.98
C GLY A 177 7.39 16.32 5.79
N ALA A 178 7.55 15.48 6.83
CA ALA A 178 7.17 14.07 6.80
C ALA A 178 5.64 13.90 6.85
N ARG A 179 5.11 12.94 6.10
CA ARG A 179 3.67 12.70 6.01
C ARG A 179 3.32 11.24 5.80
N ALA A 180 2.07 10.87 6.10
CA ALA A 180 1.52 9.56 5.78
C ALA A 180 0.23 9.71 4.98
N VAL A 181 0.07 8.84 3.98
CA VAL A 181 -1.03 8.84 3.01
C VAL A 181 -1.62 7.45 2.92
N LEU A 182 -2.92 7.33 3.14
CA LEU A 182 -3.70 6.11 2.91
C LEU A 182 -4.39 6.20 1.55
N ILE A 183 -4.05 5.30 0.64
CA ILE A 183 -4.77 5.15 -0.62
C ILE A 183 -5.83 4.08 -0.42
N LYS A 184 -7.08 4.36 -0.78
CA LYS A 184 -8.20 3.42 -0.73
C LYS A 184 -8.63 3.05 -2.15
N PRO A 185 -8.03 2.01 -2.76
CA PRO A 185 -8.50 1.50 -4.04
C PRO A 185 -9.90 0.90 -3.93
N GLY A 186 -10.68 1.07 -5.01
CA GLY A 186 -11.85 0.24 -5.27
C GLY A 186 -11.47 -1.05 -5.98
N PHE A 187 -12.22 -1.44 -7.01
CA PHE A 187 -11.86 -2.56 -7.86
C PHE A 187 -10.71 -2.18 -8.81
N VAL A 188 -9.66 -2.99 -8.80
CA VAL A 188 -8.48 -2.80 -9.64
C VAL A 188 -8.17 -4.09 -10.37
N ASP A 189 -7.91 -4.00 -11.66
CA ASP A 189 -7.50 -5.13 -12.49
C ASP A 189 -6.06 -5.53 -12.18
N THR A 190 -5.92 -6.60 -11.40
CA THR A 190 -4.65 -7.13 -10.92
C THR A 190 -4.74 -8.65 -10.81
N PRO A 191 -3.64 -9.38 -10.68
CA PRO A 191 -3.68 -10.82 -10.40
C PRO A 191 -4.50 -11.21 -9.17
N MET A 192 -4.58 -10.36 -8.14
CA MET A 192 -5.38 -10.59 -6.93
C MET A 192 -6.89 -10.68 -7.23
N THR A 193 -7.34 -10.04 -8.29
CA THR A 193 -8.75 -9.92 -8.66
C THR A 193 -9.08 -10.63 -9.99
N ALA A 194 -8.18 -11.48 -10.48
CA ALA A 194 -8.34 -12.16 -11.77
C ALA A 194 -9.60 -13.04 -11.86
N GLY A 195 -10.07 -13.59 -10.73
CA GLY A 195 -11.30 -14.40 -10.67
C GLY A 195 -12.61 -13.62 -10.62
N PHE A 196 -12.57 -12.28 -10.63
CA PHE A 196 -13.79 -11.46 -10.54
C PHE A 196 -14.23 -10.96 -11.92
N SER A 197 -15.55 -10.91 -12.14
CA SER A 197 -16.11 -10.28 -13.33
C SER A 197 -15.85 -8.79 -13.32
N LYS A 198 -15.23 -8.29 -14.39
CA LYS A 198 -14.88 -6.87 -14.52
C LYS A 198 -16.08 -6.05 -14.96
N GLY A 199 -16.17 -4.81 -14.50
CA GLY A 199 -17.24 -3.87 -14.81
C GLY A 199 -16.77 -2.42 -14.87
N PRO A 200 -17.67 -1.45 -15.06
CA PRO A 200 -17.32 -0.04 -15.30
C PRO A 200 -16.64 0.67 -14.10
N LEU A 201 -16.72 0.09 -12.90
CA LEU A 201 -16.08 0.65 -11.71
C LEU A 201 -14.62 0.17 -11.52
N TRP A 202 -14.11 -0.62 -12.47
CA TRP A 202 -12.76 -1.13 -12.43
C TRP A 202 -11.74 -0.12 -12.94
N ALA A 203 -10.61 -0.04 -12.26
CA ALA A 203 -9.46 0.74 -12.68
C ALA A 203 -8.31 -0.17 -13.13
N SER A 204 -7.44 0.31 -13.99
CA SER A 204 -6.20 -0.41 -14.33
C SER A 204 -5.12 -0.18 -13.26
N ALA A 205 -4.13 -1.09 -13.20
CA ALA A 205 -2.96 -0.92 -12.36
C ALA A 205 -2.19 0.36 -12.72
N GLU A 206 -2.13 0.72 -14.01
CA GLU A 206 -1.49 1.93 -14.50
C GLU A 206 -2.15 3.21 -13.96
N GLN A 207 -3.50 3.26 -13.97
CA GLN A 207 -4.23 4.38 -13.38
C GLN A 207 -3.90 4.53 -11.89
N LEU A 208 -3.81 3.41 -11.17
CA LEU A 208 -3.44 3.41 -9.75
C LEU A 208 -1.99 3.85 -9.55
N GLY A 209 -1.05 3.44 -10.40
CA GLY A 209 0.34 3.89 -10.37
C GLY A 209 0.46 5.42 -10.42
N LYS A 210 -0.27 6.05 -11.34
CA LYS A 210 -0.32 7.53 -11.45
C LYS A 210 -0.89 8.18 -10.18
N ILE A 211 -1.96 7.61 -9.63
CA ILE A 211 -2.56 8.12 -8.38
C ILE A 211 -1.59 7.96 -7.19
N ILE A 212 -0.88 6.82 -7.09
CA ILE A 212 0.12 6.56 -6.04
C ILE A 212 1.23 7.61 -6.09
N VAL A 213 1.81 7.86 -7.27
CA VAL A 213 2.87 8.86 -7.45
C VAL A 213 2.38 10.25 -7.07
N GLY A 214 1.21 10.67 -7.57
CA GLY A 214 0.63 11.96 -7.23
C GLY A 214 0.30 12.11 -5.74
N ALA A 215 -0.19 11.05 -5.10
CA ALA A 215 -0.52 11.04 -3.67
C ALA A 215 0.75 11.16 -2.80
N ALA A 216 1.84 10.51 -3.20
CA ALA A 216 3.13 10.61 -2.52
C ALA A 216 3.67 12.06 -2.50
N GLU A 217 3.30 12.88 -3.48
CA GLU A 217 3.76 14.27 -3.61
C GLU A 217 2.82 15.29 -2.96
N ASN A 218 1.50 15.09 -3.06
CA ASN A 218 0.49 16.09 -2.74
C ASN A 218 -0.19 15.95 -1.37
N GLY A 219 0.11 14.91 -0.61
CA GLY A 219 -0.08 14.83 0.84
C GLY A 219 -1.49 14.88 1.43
N LYS A 220 -2.54 14.51 0.71
CA LYS A 220 -3.84 14.25 1.35
C LYS A 220 -3.75 12.97 2.18
N VAL A 221 -4.19 13.01 3.45
CA VAL A 221 -4.11 11.85 4.35
C VAL A 221 -4.88 10.64 3.81
N ILE A 222 -6.03 10.85 3.17
CA ILE A 222 -6.85 9.80 2.56
C ILE A 222 -7.13 10.13 1.09
N VAL A 223 -6.79 9.18 0.21
CA VAL A 223 -7.02 9.27 -1.24
C VAL A 223 -7.81 8.06 -1.70
N TYR A 224 -9.02 8.26 -2.20
CA TYR A 224 -9.80 7.22 -2.88
C TYR A 224 -9.30 7.08 -4.33
N ALA A 225 -9.15 5.85 -4.80
CA ALA A 225 -8.53 5.56 -6.08
C ALA A 225 -9.35 4.55 -6.90
N PRO A 226 -9.96 4.95 -8.02
CA PRO A 226 -10.18 6.34 -8.49
C PRO A 226 -11.06 7.18 -7.56
N GLY A 227 -11.00 8.51 -7.72
CA GLY A 227 -11.63 9.47 -6.80
C GLY A 227 -13.16 9.34 -6.63
N PHE A 228 -13.87 8.80 -7.63
CA PHE A 228 -15.32 8.58 -7.56
C PHE A 228 -15.73 7.59 -6.44
N TRP A 229 -14.83 6.71 -6.03
CA TRP A 229 -15.08 5.81 -4.89
C TRP A 229 -15.38 6.56 -3.59
N ARG A 230 -14.93 7.81 -3.47
CA ARG A 230 -15.26 8.64 -2.31
C ARG A 230 -16.78 8.86 -2.17
N LEU A 231 -17.45 9.15 -3.29
CA LEU A 231 -18.91 9.34 -3.29
C LEU A 231 -19.65 8.02 -3.08
N ILE A 232 -19.22 6.95 -3.76
CA ILE A 232 -19.80 5.61 -3.59
C ILE A 232 -19.72 5.19 -2.12
N MET A 233 -18.55 5.33 -1.50
CA MET A 233 -18.37 4.93 -0.09
C MET A 233 -19.08 5.87 0.87
N LEU A 234 -19.24 7.15 0.57
CA LEU A 234 -20.09 8.05 1.35
C LEU A 234 -21.52 7.53 1.41
N VAL A 235 -22.10 7.16 0.26
CA VAL A 235 -23.45 6.57 0.20
C VAL A 235 -23.50 5.25 0.96
N ILE A 236 -22.59 4.31 0.66
CA ILE A 236 -22.56 2.98 1.30
C ILE A 236 -22.49 3.09 2.83
N ARG A 237 -21.65 3.98 3.36
CA ARG A 237 -21.50 4.20 4.82
C ARG A 237 -22.75 4.80 5.45
N SER A 238 -23.50 5.61 4.72
CA SER A 238 -24.70 6.30 5.21
C SER A 238 -25.95 5.40 5.18
N VAL A 239 -25.94 4.25 4.48
CA VAL A 239 -27.09 3.33 4.43
C VAL A 239 -27.35 2.76 5.83
N PRO A 240 -28.57 2.89 6.40
CA PRO A 240 -28.92 2.30 7.69
C PRO A 240 -28.72 0.78 7.69
N ALA A 241 -28.29 0.22 8.84
CA ALA A 241 -27.99 -1.22 8.96
C ALA A 241 -29.17 -2.12 8.51
N ARG A 242 -30.40 -1.76 8.88
CA ARG A 242 -31.62 -2.51 8.49
C ARG A 242 -31.82 -2.64 6.97
N ILE A 243 -31.38 -1.63 6.20
CA ILE A 243 -31.45 -1.64 4.73
C ILE A 243 -30.23 -2.39 4.18
N PHE A 244 -29.04 -2.09 4.72
CA PHE A 244 -27.79 -2.70 4.27
C PHE A 244 -27.80 -4.22 4.40
N HIS A 245 -28.36 -4.77 5.49
CA HIS A 245 -28.47 -6.23 5.72
C HIS A 245 -29.34 -6.95 4.69
N LYS A 246 -30.13 -6.24 3.88
CA LYS A 246 -30.92 -6.80 2.78
C LYS A 246 -30.19 -6.74 1.44
N THR A 247 -29.01 -6.13 1.37
CA THR A 247 -28.19 -6.06 0.15
C THR A 247 -27.27 -7.27 0.04
N ARG A 248 -26.81 -7.55 -1.17
CA ARG A 248 -25.80 -8.58 -1.46
C ARG A 248 -24.41 -7.97 -1.70
N LEU A 249 -24.17 -6.80 -1.12
CA LEU A 249 -22.88 -6.08 -1.24
C LEU A 249 -21.75 -6.74 -0.44
#